data_673e00f1781f0b99792dcfa1be26a498
#
_entry.id   673e00f1781f0b99792dcfa1be26a498
#
_cell.length_a   1.000
_cell.length_b   1.000
_cell.length_c   1.000
_cell.angle_alpha   90.00
_cell.angle_beta   90.00
_cell.angle_gamma   90.00
#
_symmetry.space_group_name_H-M   'P 1'
#
loop_
_entity.id
_entity.type
_entity.pdbx_description
1 polymer ?
#
loop_
_entity_poly.entity_id
_entity_poly.type
_entity_poly.pdbx_seq_one_letter_code
_entity_poly.pdbx_strand_id
1 'polypeptide(L)'
;EYKGNVFNDIGKKWMLITAAKDGKVNTMTASWGNMGVMWGKDIVSVFIRQTRFTKEFVDNADCFSISFLDHEKYAKELSYLGTVSGRDEDKINKANLHVEFSGDVPYIEEADDVMICKKMFRQTMEPDAFIDKEALEKWYSDKNYHDMYMASIEHILEKK
;
A
#
# COMPACT_ATOMS: atom_id res chain seq x y z
N GLU A 1 -16.89 -8.74 3.05
CA GLU A 1 -17.34 -7.51 2.39
C GLU A 1 -16.76 -6.29 3.10
N TYR A 2 -16.17 -5.35 2.32
CA TYR A 2 -15.65 -4.12 2.90
C TYR A 2 -16.78 -3.22 3.42
N LYS A 3 -16.71 -2.85 4.68
CA LYS A 3 -17.75 -2.04 5.38
C LYS A 3 -17.24 -0.68 5.83
N GLY A 4 -16.01 -0.34 5.49
CA GLY A 4 -15.37 0.90 5.91
C GLY A 4 -15.76 2.12 5.08
N ASN A 5 -15.12 3.23 5.40
CA ASN A 5 -15.19 4.47 4.64
C ASN A 5 -13.83 4.70 3.98
N VAL A 6 -13.75 4.54 2.66
CA VAL A 6 -12.52 4.63 1.88
C VAL A 6 -11.77 5.94 2.13
N PHE A 7 -12.47 7.06 2.18
CA PHE A 7 -11.85 8.37 2.38
C PHE A 7 -11.20 8.50 3.74
N ASN A 8 -11.83 7.92 4.76
CA ASN A 8 -11.28 7.91 6.11
C ASN A 8 -10.17 6.88 6.25
N ASP A 9 -10.39 5.66 5.77
CA ASP A 9 -9.46 4.55 5.98
C ASP A 9 -8.14 4.76 5.23
N ILE A 10 -8.18 5.24 3.99
CA ILE A 10 -6.98 5.55 3.22
C ILE A 10 -6.41 6.92 3.59
N GLY A 11 -7.23 7.98 3.55
CA GLY A 11 -6.75 9.35 3.62
C GLY A 11 -6.38 9.84 5.01
N LYS A 12 -7.03 9.31 6.06
CA LYS A 12 -6.83 9.76 7.44
C LYS A 12 -6.16 8.70 8.33
N LYS A 13 -6.63 7.47 8.27
CA LYS A 13 -6.04 6.37 9.05
C LYS A 13 -4.76 5.82 8.42
N TRP A 14 -4.65 5.92 7.11
CA TRP A 14 -3.58 5.40 6.27
C TRP A 14 -3.61 3.87 6.18
N MET A 15 -2.80 3.34 5.29
CA MET A 15 -2.69 1.91 5.05
C MET A 15 -1.23 1.47 4.95
N LEU A 16 -0.96 0.21 5.25
CA LEU A 16 0.33 -0.41 5.00
C LEU A 16 0.22 -1.30 3.76
N ILE A 17 1.06 -1.01 2.76
CA ILE A 17 1.21 -1.85 1.57
C ILE A 17 2.37 -2.80 1.84
N THR A 18 2.11 -4.11 1.80
CA THR A 18 3.08 -5.14 2.18
C THR A 18 3.21 -6.18 1.07
N ALA A 19 4.44 -6.54 0.75
CA ALA A 19 4.74 -7.57 -0.25
C ALA A 19 6.02 -8.33 0.11
N ALA A 20 6.18 -9.51 -0.50
CA ALA A 20 7.34 -10.36 -0.32
C ALA A 20 8.14 -10.47 -1.62
N LYS A 21 9.46 -10.58 -1.48
CA LYS A 21 10.39 -10.83 -2.56
C LYS A 21 11.60 -11.60 -2.03
N ASP A 22 11.92 -12.73 -2.67
CA ASP A 22 13.09 -13.54 -2.34
C ASP A 22 13.18 -13.90 -0.84
N GLY A 23 12.06 -14.28 -0.24
CA GLY A 23 11.97 -14.65 1.17
C GLY A 23 12.00 -13.48 2.16
N LYS A 24 12.03 -12.25 1.67
CA LYS A 24 11.99 -11.04 2.49
C LYS A 24 10.64 -10.34 2.36
N VAL A 25 10.26 -9.59 3.38
CA VAL A 25 9.02 -8.81 3.43
C VAL A 25 9.36 -7.35 3.65
N ASN A 26 8.70 -6.47 2.91
CA ASN A 26 8.76 -5.05 3.15
C ASN A 26 7.36 -4.43 3.16
N THR A 27 7.22 -3.33 3.86
CA THR A 27 5.98 -2.58 3.97
C THR A 27 6.24 -1.08 3.86
N MET A 28 5.23 -0.34 3.47
CA MET A 28 5.26 1.12 3.46
C MET A 28 3.90 1.69 3.80
N THR A 29 3.89 2.83 4.45
CA THR A 29 2.67 3.59 4.70
C THR A 29 2.28 4.38 3.45
N ALA A 30 1.00 4.34 3.10
CA ALA A 30 0.41 5.11 2.03
C ALA A 30 -0.91 5.73 2.48
N SER A 31 -1.21 6.92 1.96
CA SER A 31 -2.43 7.67 2.26
C SER A 31 -3.22 8.07 1.01
N TRP A 32 -2.77 7.64 -0.16
CA TRP A 32 -3.43 7.87 -1.44
C TRP A 32 -3.83 6.54 -2.06
N GLY A 33 -5.03 6.49 -2.59
CA GLY A 33 -5.59 5.31 -3.23
C GLY A 33 -7.06 5.46 -3.47
N ASN A 34 -7.63 4.46 -4.10
CA ASN A 34 -9.07 4.40 -4.34
C ASN A 34 -9.57 2.96 -4.37
N MET A 35 -10.86 2.79 -4.18
CA MET A 35 -11.56 1.51 -4.29
C MET A 35 -12.80 1.70 -5.17
N GLY A 36 -13.14 0.68 -5.93
CA GLY A 36 -14.30 0.71 -6.80
C GLY A 36 -14.47 -0.59 -7.55
N VAL A 37 -15.04 -0.51 -8.74
CA VAL A 37 -15.29 -1.68 -9.58
C VAL A 37 -14.64 -1.49 -10.93
N MET A 38 -13.91 -2.49 -11.40
CA MET A 38 -13.31 -2.52 -12.72
C MET A 38 -13.29 -3.96 -13.25
N TRP A 39 -13.67 -4.13 -14.50
CA TRP A 39 -13.76 -5.45 -15.16
C TRP A 39 -14.60 -6.45 -14.36
N GLY A 40 -15.69 -5.99 -13.76
CA GLY A 40 -16.60 -6.82 -12.98
C GLY A 40 -16.04 -7.30 -11.64
N LYS A 41 -14.98 -6.69 -11.13
CA LYS A 41 -14.34 -7.05 -9.87
C LYS A 41 -14.26 -5.87 -8.93
N ASP A 42 -14.34 -6.16 -7.64
CA ASP A 42 -14.02 -5.17 -6.61
C ASP A 42 -12.51 -4.95 -6.61
N ILE A 43 -12.10 -3.70 -6.76
CA ILE A 43 -10.68 -3.33 -6.91
C ILE A 43 -10.24 -2.30 -5.89
N VAL A 44 -8.95 -2.29 -5.65
CA VAL A 44 -8.24 -1.20 -5.01
C VAL A 44 -7.10 -0.75 -5.93
N SER A 45 -6.88 0.55 -6.02
CA SER A 45 -5.70 1.09 -6.68
C SER A 45 -4.80 1.72 -5.63
N VAL A 46 -3.52 1.36 -5.65
CA VAL A 46 -2.48 1.95 -4.81
C VAL A 46 -1.47 2.67 -5.68
N PHE A 47 -0.81 3.68 -5.11
CA PHE A 47 0.12 4.55 -5.81
C PHE A 47 1.47 4.51 -5.08
N ILE A 48 2.50 4.05 -5.77
CA ILE A 48 3.83 3.85 -5.18
C ILE A 48 4.86 4.66 -5.98
N ARG A 49 5.62 5.53 -5.30
CA ARG A 49 6.68 6.31 -5.95
C ARG A 49 7.81 5.40 -6.43
N GLN A 50 8.43 5.79 -7.55
CA GLN A 50 9.52 5.04 -8.21
C GLN A 50 10.67 4.70 -7.26
N THR A 51 10.94 5.53 -6.27
CA THR A 51 12.08 5.38 -5.35
C THR A 51 11.76 4.54 -4.10
N ARG A 52 10.51 4.16 -3.87
CA ARG A 52 10.13 3.38 -2.67
C ARG A 52 10.64 1.95 -2.79
N PHE A 53 11.29 1.46 -1.74
CA PHE A 53 11.81 0.09 -1.70
C PHE A 53 10.70 -0.96 -1.85
N THR A 54 9.54 -0.74 -1.24
CA THR A 54 8.38 -1.63 -1.37
C THR A 54 7.95 -1.83 -2.82
N LYS A 55 8.20 -0.85 -3.70
CA LYS A 55 7.89 -0.98 -5.13
C LYS A 55 8.57 -2.19 -5.77
N GLU A 56 9.84 -2.44 -5.43
CA GLU A 56 10.57 -3.60 -5.94
C GLU A 56 9.88 -4.92 -5.54
N PHE A 57 9.30 -4.97 -4.34
CA PHE A 57 8.57 -6.12 -3.83
C PHE A 57 7.22 -6.30 -4.54
N VAL A 58 6.46 -5.22 -4.67
CA VAL A 58 5.17 -5.24 -5.36
C VAL A 58 5.34 -5.58 -6.85
N ASP A 59 6.37 -5.04 -7.51
CA ASP A 59 6.65 -5.34 -8.91
C ASP A 59 6.97 -6.81 -9.14
N ASN A 60 7.65 -7.45 -8.19
CA ASN A 60 8.10 -8.84 -8.31
C ASN A 60 7.03 -9.86 -7.89
N ALA A 61 6.01 -9.45 -7.15
CA ALA A 61 4.96 -10.34 -6.64
C ALA A 61 3.67 -10.25 -7.46
N ASP A 62 2.92 -11.34 -7.56
CA ASP A 62 1.58 -11.31 -8.18
C ASP A 62 0.55 -10.65 -7.27
N CYS A 63 0.74 -10.81 -5.96
CA CYS A 63 -0.17 -10.32 -4.94
C CYS A 63 0.57 -9.50 -3.90
N PHE A 64 -0.15 -8.59 -3.28
CA PHE A 64 0.28 -7.82 -2.13
C PHE A 64 -0.88 -7.67 -1.15
N SER A 65 -0.61 -7.17 0.04
CA SER A 65 -1.66 -6.86 1.01
C SER A 65 -1.75 -5.38 1.32
N ILE A 66 -2.94 -4.98 1.76
CA ILE A 66 -3.19 -3.70 2.40
C ILE A 66 -3.67 -3.99 3.80
N SER A 67 -2.97 -3.44 4.79
CA SER A 67 -3.29 -3.60 6.21
C SER A 67 -3.74 -2.26 6.78
N PHE A 68 -4.91 -2.25 7.44
CA PHE A 68 -5.45 -1.09 8.14
C PHE A 68 -5.32 -1.31 9.64
N LEU A 69 -4.49 -0.51 10.30
CA LEU A 69 -4.25 -0.55 11.73
C LEU A 69 -5.08 0.53 12.44
N ASP A 70 -5.29 0.34 13.74
CA ASP A 70 -5.82 1.40 14.59
C ASP A 70 -4.85 2.59 14.56
N HIS A 71 -5.24 3.67 13.91
CA HIS A 71 -4.40 4.84 13.70
C HIS A 71 -4.01 5.54 15.01
N GLU A 72 -4.91 5.58 15.98
CA GLU A 72 -4.61 6.22 17.30
C GLU A 72 -3.53 5.44 18.03
N LYS A 73 -3.63 4.13 18.01
CA LYS A 73 -2.69 3.24 18.68
C LYS A 73 -1.33 3.17 17.96
N TYR A 74 -1.33 3.16 16.63
CA TYR A 74 -0.12 2.93 15.81
C TYR A 74 0.34 4.15 15.00
N ALA A 75 -0.05 5.37 15.39
CA ALA A 75 0.30 6.59 14.64
C ALA A 75 1.81 6.77 14.46
N LYS A 76 2.61 6.49 15.48
CA LYS A 76 4.07 6.59 15.44
C LYS A 76 4.68 5.57 14.50
N GLU A 77 4.22 4.33 14.57
CA GLU A 77 4.69 3.22 13.74
C GLU A 77 4.34 3.48 12.27
N LEU A 78 3.12 3.93 11.99
CA LEU A 78 2.70 4.29 10.63
C LEU A 78 3.55 5.43 10.05
N SER A 79 3.82 6.47 10.82
CA SER A 79 4.69 7.57 10.41
C SER A 79 6.12 7.10 10.14
N TYR A 80 6.68 6.30 11.02
CA TYR A 80 8.00 5.71 10.90
C TYR A 80 8.12 4.85 9.63
N LEU A 81 7.17 3.95 9.41
CA LEU A 81 7.15 3.06 8.23
C LEU A 81 6.98 3.81 6.91
N GLY A 82 6.42 5.02 6.95
CA GLY A 82 6.25 5.88 5.79
C GLY A 82 7.47 6.75 5.46
N THR A 83 8.39 6.94 6.42
CA THR A 83 9.55 7.83 6.29
C THR A 83 10.86 7.09 6.07
N VAL A 84 11.02 5.91 6.67
CA VAL A 84 12.27 5.13 6.65
C VAL A 84 12.22 4.09 5.55
N SER A 85 13.34 3.88 4.85
CA SER A 85 13.47 2.84 3.84
C SER A 85 13.88 1.51 4.45
N GLY A 86 13.22 0.44 4.00
CA GLY A 86 13.62 -0.94 4.33
C GLY A 86 15.00 -1.34 3.79
N ARG A 87 15.59 -0.52 2.88
CA ARG A 87 16.99 -0.69 2.45
C ARG A 87 17.96 -0.38 3.57
N ASP A 88 17.61 0.57 4.43
CA ASP A 88 18.52 1.12 5.44
C ASP A 88 18.41 0.38 6.77
N GLU A 89 17.22 -0.14 7.08
CA GLU A 89 16.97 -0.84 8.33
C GLU A 89 15.76 -1.78 8.26
N ASP A 90 15.73 -2.76 9.17
CA ASP A 90 14.59 -3.67 9.35
C ASP A 90 13.47 -2.94 10.09
N LYS A 91 12.73 -2.14 9.35
CA LYS A 91 11.74 -1.23 9.93
C LYS A 91 10.51 -1.93 10.52
N ILE A 92 10.14 -3.10 10.03
CA ILE A 92 9.00 -3.85 10.59
C ILE A 92 9.33 -4.31 12.01
N ASN A 93 10.50 -4.91 12.21
CA ASN A 93 10.95 -5.33 13.54
C ASN A 93 11.18 -4.13 14.46
N LYS A 94 11.78 -3.06 13.98
CA LYS A 94 11.98 -1.83 14.78
C LYS A 94 10.68 -1.17 15.20
N ALA A 95 9.64 -1.27 14.38
CA ALA A 95 8.30 -0.81 14.75
C ALA A 95 7.57 -1.77 15.70
N ASN A 96 8.20 -2.90 16.04
CA ASN A 96 7.60 -3.95 16.86
C ASN A 96 6.29 -4.48 16.28
N LEU A 97 6.23 -4.59 14.97
CA LEU A 97 5.12 -5.19 14.22
C LEU A 97 5.50 -6.58 13.75
N HIS A 98 4.49 -7.41 13.51
CA HIS A 98 4.66 -8.80 13.14
C HIS A 98 4.06 -9.09 11.77
N VAL A 99 4.74 -9.95 11.01
CA VAL A 99 4.29 -10.38 9.69
C VAL A 99 3.59 -11.74 9.83
N GLU A 100 2.40 -11.83 9.25
CA GLU A 100 1.69 -13.07 9.02
C GLU A 100 1.47 -13.28 7.52
N PHE A 101 1.07 -14.47 7.12
CA PHE A 101 0.86 -14.82 5.72
C PHE A 101 -0.53 -15.38 5.49
N SER A 102 -1.15 -14.94 4.39
CA SER A 102 -2.31 -15.59 3.79
C SER A 102 -1.84 -16.25 2.48
N GLY A 103 -1.64 -17.56 2.51
CA GLY A 103 -0.91 -18.24 1.44
C GLY A 103 0.52 -17.70 1.36
N ASP A 104 0.89 -17.17 0.19
CA ASP A 104 2.20 -16.56 -0.04
C ASP A 104 2.23 -15.05 0.16
N VAL A 105 1.12 -14.45 0.58
CA VAL A 105 0.97 -13.00 0.69
C VAL A 105 1.17 -12.56 2.13
N PRO A 106 2.21 -11.76 2.41
CA PRO A 106 2.45 -11.24 3.75
C PRO A 106 1.52 -10.08 4.09
N TYR A 107 1.16 -9.97 5.35
CA TYR A 107 0.42 -8.84 5.89
C TYR A 107 0.87 -8.54 7.33
N ILE A 108 0.43 -7.42 7.86
CA ILE A 108 0.78 -7.02 9.24
C ILE A 108 -0.28 -7.55 10.20
N GLU A 109 0.16 -8.37 11.17
CA GLU A 109 -0.70 -9.09 12.12
C GLU A 109 -1.55 -8.15 12.98
N GLU A 110 -1.01 -6.99 13.33
CA GLU A 110 -1.67 -6.01 14.19
C GLU A 110 -2.85 -5.28 13.53
N ALA A 111 -3.05 -5.50 12.23
CA ALA A 111 -4.13 -4.85 11.49
C ALA A 111 -5.52 -5.30 11.95
N ASP A 112 -6.47 -4.37 11.95
CA ASP A 112 -7.88 -4.67 12.20
C ASP A 112 -8.53 -5.29 10.96
N ASP A 113 -8.18 -4.78 9.78
CA ASP A 113 -8.62 -5.28 8.48
C ASP A 113 -7.43 -5.45 7.54
N VAL A 114 -7.45 -6.53 6.76
CA VAL A 114 -6.44 -6.80 5.74
C VAL A 114 -7.12 -7.15 4.42
N MET A 115 -6.68 -6.55 3.34
CA MET A 115 -7.08 -6.91 1.99
C MET A 115 -5.95 -7.63 1.28
N ILE A 116 -6.22 -8.84 0.80
CA ILE A 116 -5.30 -9.58 -0.07
C ILE A 116 -5.65 -9.21 -1.50
N CYS A 117 -4.69 -8.66 -2.22
CA CYS A 117 -4.89 -8.02 -3.51
C CYS A 117 -4.04 -8.68 -4.59
N LYS A 118 -4.67 -9.00 -5.73
CA LYS A 118 -3.98 -9.55 -6.90
C LYS A 118 -3.83 -8.47 -7.97
N LYS A 119 -2.60 -8.19 -8.38
CA LYS A 119 -2.32 -7.18 -9.41
C LYS A 119 -3.00 -7.52 -10.73
N MET A 120 -3.62 -6.52 -11.34
CA MET A 120 -4.26 -6.63 -12.65
C MET A 120 -3.69 -5.65 -13.66
N PHE A 121 -3.22 -4.49 -13.22
CA PHE A 121 -2.77 -3.42 -14.10
C PHE A 121 -1.77 -2.52 -13.38
N ARG A 122 -0.75 -2.09 -14.10
CA ARG A 122 0.23 -1.11 -13.62
C ARG A 122 0.47 -0.07 -14.70
N GLN A 123 0.52 1.19 -14.30
CA GLN A 123 0.90 2.27 -15.19
C GLN A 123 1.61 3.39 -14.43
N THR A 124 2.68 3.91 -15.00
CA THR A 124 3.33 5.13 -14.49
C THR A 124 2.43 6.33 -14.77
N MET A 125 2.30 7.21 -13.78
CA MET A 125 1.61 8.48 -13.94
C MET A 125 2.54 9.45 -14.68
N GLU A 126 2.53 9.38 -16.01
CA GLU A 126 3.37 10.19 -16.87
C GLU A 126 3.00 11.68 -16.78
N PRO A 127 4.00 12.60 -16.81
CA PRO A 127 3.72 14.05 -16.69
C PRO A 127 2.78 14.57 -17.77
N ASP A 128 2.83 14.02 -18.97
CA ASP A 128 1.96 14.44 -20.08
C ASP A 128 0.48 14.10 -19.88
N ALA A 129 0.19 13.15 -19.00
CA ALA A 129 -1.17 12.73 -18.68
C ALA A 129 -1.86 13.64 -17.64
N PHE A 130 -1.12 14.55 -17.00
CA PHE A 130 -1.68 15.45 -15.99
C PHE A 130 -2.49 16.57 -16.64
N ILE A 131 -3.77 16.60 -16.33
CA ILE A 131 -4.67 17.70 -16.70
C ILE A 131 -4.55 18.82 -15.67
N ASP A 132 -4.50 18.47 -14.39
CA ASP A 132 -4.24 19.39 -13.28
C ASP A 132 -2.74 19.67 -13.18
N LYS A 133 -2.31 20.79 -13.74
CA LYS A 133 -0.89 21.18 -13.75
C LYS A 133 -0.40 21.65 -12.38
N GLU A 134 -1.28 22.13 -11.52
CA GLU A 134 -0.93 22.49 -10.14
C GLU A 134 -0.57 21.25 -9.32
N ALA A 135 -1.30 20.16 -9.51
CA ALA A 135 -0.99 18.88 -8.87
C ALA A 135 0.38 18.35 -9.32
N LEU A 136 0.67 18.45 -10.61
CA LEU A 136 1.97 18.05 -11.16
C LEU A 136 3.12 18.85 -10.52
N GLU A 137 3.00 20.18 -10.44
CA GLU A 137 4.01 21.03 -9.83
C GLU A 137 4.15 20.80 -8.33
N LYS A 138 3.04 20.71 -7.62
CA LYS A 138 3.03 20.58 -6.16
C LYS A 138 3.63 19.25 -5.68
N TRP A 139 3.26 18.15 -6.34
CA TRP A 139 3.56 16.80 -5.84
C TRP A 139 4.70 16.09 -6.56
N TYR A 140 5.09 16.57 -7.76
CA TYR A 140 6.06 15.90 -8.62
C TYR A 140 7.15 16.83 -9.17
N SER A 141 7.45 17.90 -8.45
CA SER A 141 8.53 18.84 -8.82
C SER A 141 9.91 18.16 -8.89
N ASP A 142 10.11 17.09 -8.13
CA ASP A 142 11.31 16.25 -8.12
C ASP A 142 11.32 15.17 -9.21
N LYS A 143 10.26 15.08 -10.02
CA LYS A 143 10.06 14.05 -11.06
C LYS A 143 10.01 12.63 -10.52
N ASN A 144 9.77 12.44 -9.23
CA ASN A 144 9.59 11.13 -8.61
C ASN A 144 8.10 10.72 -8.68
N TYR A 145 7.69 10.23 -9.83
CA TYR A 145 6.30 9.89 -10.12
C TYR A 145 5.86 8.63 -9.38
N HIS A 146 4.53 8.50 -9.21
CA HIS A 146 3.92 7.26 -8.76
C HIS A 146 3.66 6.32 -9.92
N ASP A 147 3.79 5.03 -9.68
CA ASP A 147 3.11 4.01 -10.47
C ASP A 147 1.77 3.71 -9.81
N MET A 148 0.72 3.60 -10.61
CA MET A 148 -0.59 3.12 -10.19
C MET A 148 -0.62 1.60 -10.35
N TYR A 149 -1.01 0.91 -9.28
CA TYR A 149 -1.27 -0.53 -9.29
C TYR A 149 -2.75 -0.76 -9.03
N MET A 150 -3.46 -1.26 -10.01
CA MET A 150 -4.85 -1.68 -9.86
C MET A 150 -4.87 -3.17 -9.55
N ALA A 151 -5.55 -3.55 -8.49
CA ALA A 151 -5.59 -4.94 -8.02
C ALA A 151 -7.00 -5.35 -7.63
N SER A 152 -7.35 -6.61 -7.91
CA SER A 152 -8.59 -7.19 -7.42
C SER A 152 -8.46 -7.55 -5.94
N ILE A 153 -9.51 -7.26 -5.18
CA ILE A 153 -9.59 -7.65 -3.77
C ILE A 153 -10.06 -9.10 -3.72
N GLU A 154 -9.13 -10.03 -3.42
CA GLU A 154 -9.41 -11.46 -3.40
C GLU A 154 -10.02 -11.91 -2.08
N HIS A 155 -9.49 -11.41 -0.96
CA HIS A 155 -9.93 -11.73 0.39
C HIS A 155 -9.85 -10.51 1.28
N ILE A 156 -10.76 -10.44 2.26
CA ILE A 156 -10.71 -9.47 3.35
C ILE A 156 -10.63 -10.27 4.64
N LEU A 157 -9.57 -10.06 5.41
CA LEU A 157 -9.36 -10.66 6.73
C LEU A 157 -9.70 -9.61 7.78
N GLU A 158 -10.59 -9.97 8.69
CA GLU A 158 -11.01 -9.09 9.80
C GLU A 158 -10.50 -9.66 11.11
N LYS A 159 -10.02 -8.79 12.00
CA LYS A 159 -9.64 -9.18 13.35
C LYS A 159 -10.89 -9.59 14.13
N LYS A 160 -10.84 -10.77 14.72
CA LYS A 160 -11.93 -11.28 15.55
C LYS A 160 -11.95 -10.62 16.94
#